data_b9b3b5447f97feed355b67c2208a0b85
#
_entry.id   b9b3b5447f97feed355b67c2208a0b85
#
_cell.length_a   1.000
_cell.length_b   1.000
_cell.length_c   1.000
_cell.angle_alpha   90.00
_cell.angle_beta   90.00
_cell.angle_gamma   90.00
#
_symmetry.space_group_name_H-M   'P 1'
#
loop_
_entity.id
_entity.type
_entity.pdbx_description
1 polymer ?
#
loop_
_entity_poly.entity_id
_entity_poly.type
_entity_poly.pdbx_seq_one_letter_code
_entity_poly.pdbx_strand_id
1 'polypeptide(L)'
;MLFLLLVIYHCFALNCVDLKKVGTLTFRQGHYTVGGRTSSVPQLTCVENCANLPQQVNCYNIGNAYDKDPTWKCYSHGKNVVFLKVQVICESCRHKYDSDVLDGSCSLEYGIYSISDINHQGNKVVSLIFAVLFIFLIMMIL
;
A
#
# COMPACT_ATOMS: atom_id res chain seq x y z
N MET A 1 -11.55 -8.39 -55.72
CA MET A 1 -11.52 -9.24 -54.53
C MET A 1 -10.39 -8.74 -53.62
N LEU A 2 -10.55 -7.54 -53.13
CA LEU A 2 -9.54 -6.84 -52.30
C LEU A 2 -10.19 -6.35 -51.01
N PHE A 3 -10.93 -7.26 -50.36
CA PHE A 3 -11.81 -6.91 -49.25
C PHE A 3 -11.43 -7.67 -47.96
N LEU A 4 -10.17 -7.91 -47.68
CA LEU A 4 -9.90 -8.68 -46.45
C LEU A 4 -8.56 -8.40 -45.78
N LEU A 5 -8.12 -7.18 -45.73
CA LEU A 5 -6.98 -6.83 -44.86
C LEU A 5 -7.18 -5.48 -44.12
N LEU A 6 -8.39 -5.13 -43.79
CA LEU A 6 -8.69 -4.33 -42.63
C LEU A 6 -8.73 -5.26 -41.42
N VAL A 7 -7.68 -6.00 -41.19
CA VAL A 7 -7.34 -6.46 -39.86
C VAL A 7 -7.17 -5.18 -39.06
N ILE A 8 -8.21 -4.86 -38.36
CA ILE A 8 -8.30 -3.84 -37.34
C ILE A 8 -7.13 -4.13 -36.39
N TYR A 9 -6.00 -3.46 -36.64
CA TYR A 9 -5.08 -3.19 -35.56
C TYR A 9 -5.90 -2.33 -34.56
N HIS A 10 -6.65 -2.98 -33.70
CA HIS A 10 -6.99 -2.40 -32.43
C HIS A 10 -5.63 -2.22 -31.74
N CYS A 11 -4.97 -1.13 -32.12
CA CYS A 11 -3.96 -0.55 -31.28
C CYS A 11 -4.70 -0.29 -29.98
N PHE A 12 -4.61 -1.22 -29.03
CA PHE A 12 -4.93 -0.94 -27.65
C PHE A 12 -4.02 0.25 -27.30
N ALA A 13 -4.56 1.44 -27.43
CA ALA A 13 -3.88 2.64 -26.97
C ALA A 13 -3.69 2.41 -25.46
N LEU A 14 -2.49 2.01 -25.07
CA LEU A 14 -2.11 1.90 -23.67
C LEU A 14 -2.38 3.26 -23.05
N ASN A 15 -3.33 3.32 -22.14
CA ASN A 15 -3.68 4.55 -21.46
C ASN A 15 -2.57 4.86 -20.46
N CYS A 16 -1.66 5.75 -20.84
CA CYS A 16 -0.50 6.14 -20.06
C CYS A 16 -0.81 7.39 -19.26
N VAL A 17 -0.48 7.39 -17.99
CA VAL A 17 -0.66 8.52 -17.07
C VAL A 17 0.66 8.89 -16.40
N ASP A 18 0.92 10.18 -16.30
CA ASP A 18 2.07 10.67 -15.54
C ASP A 18 1.80 10.49 -14.04
N LEU A 19 2.51 9.55 -13.41
CA LEU A 19 2.31 9.20 -12.01
C LEU A 19 2.51 10.39 -11.07
N LYS A 20 3.34 11.36 -11.44
CA LYS A 20 3.58 12.58 -10.66
C LYS A 20 2.34 13.47 -10.58
N LYS A 21 1.45 13.41 -11.57
CA LYS A 21 0.20 14.18 -11.64
C LYS A 21 -0.99 13.45 -11.02
N VAL A 22 -0.84 12.17 -10.69
CA VAL A 22 -1.89 11.42 -10.01
C VAL A 22 -1.95 11.87 -8.55
N GLY A 23 -3.06 12.45 -8.15
CA GLY A 23 -3.25 12.97 -6.78
C GLY A 23 -3.62 11.89 -5.78
N THR A 24 -4.37 10.87 -6.20
CA THR A 24 -4.89 9.82 -5.31
C THR A 24 -4.94 8.48 -6.02
N LEU A 25 -4.56 7.43 -5.32
CA LEU A 25 -4.71 6.04 -5.73
C LEU A 25 -5.57 5.31 -4.71
N THR A 26 -6.52 4.50 -5.18
CA THR A 26 -7.37 3.66 -4.35
C THR A 26 -7.13 2.21 -4.67
N PHE A 27 -6.76 1.43 -3.67
CA PHE A 27 -6.49 0.00 -3.76
C PHE A 27 -7.53 -0.79 -2.98
N ARG A 28 -8.00 -1.92 -3.53
CA ARG A 28 -9.04 -2.76 -2.92
C ARG A 28 -8.60 -4.19 -2.81
N GLN A 29 -8.91 -4.81 -1.68
CA GLN A 29 -8.65 -6.23 -1.45
C GLN A 29 -9.48 -7.08 -2.42
N GLY A 30 -8.87 -8.14 -2.98
CA GLY A 30 -9.52 -9.01 -3.94
C GLY A 30 -9.63 -8.44 -5.36
N HIS A 31 -9.19 -7.20 -5.61
CA HIS A 31 -9.09 -6.61 -6.93
C HIS A 31 -7.67 -6.79 -7.49
N TYR A 32 -7.60 -6.82 -8.81
CA TYR A 32 -6.34 -6.98 -9.55
C TYR A 32 -6.04 -5.75 -10.39
N THR A 33 -4.77 -5.55 -10.68
CA THR A 33 -4.29 -4.47 -11.54
C THR A 33 -4.60 -4.77 -13.01
N VAL A 34 -4.60 -3.73 -13.83
CA VAL A 34 -4.50 -3.88 -15.28
C VAL A 34 -3.07 -4.25 -15.62
N GLY A 35 -2.87 -5.34 -16.34
CA GLY A 35 -1.56 -5.74 -16.87
C GLY A 35 -1.46 -5.39 -18.37
N GLY A 36 -0.33 -4.83 -18.76
CA GLY A 36 0.00 -4.58 -20.17
C GLY A 36 1.03 -5.57 -20.66
N ARG A 37 2.30 -5.38 -20.27
CA ARG A 37 3.41 -6.27 -20.56
C ARG A 37 3.64 -7.29 -19.45
N THR A 38 3.21 -6.98 -18.24
CA THR A 38 3.30 -7.84 -17.06
C THR A 38 1.95 -8.48 -16.77
N SER A 39 1.97 -9.56 -16.00
CA SER A 39 0.74 -10.17 -15.51
C SER A 39 0.03 -9.27 -14.52
N SER A 40 -1.29 -9.32 -14.51
CA SER A 40 -2.13 -8.70 -13.50
C SER A 40 -1.79 -9.24 -12.11
N VAL A 41 -1.63 -8.36 -11.14
CA VAL A 41 -1.28 -8.70 -9.75
C VAL A 41 -2.36 -8.15 -8.79
N PRO A 42 -2.48 -8.68 -7.55
CA PRO A 42 -3.39 -8.12 -6.57
C PRO A 42 -3.10 -6.63 -6.31
N GLN A 43 -4.14 -5.80 -6.19
CA GLN A 43 -3.98 -4.38 -5.86
C GLN A 43 -3.41 -4.14 -4.46
N LEU A 44 -3.70 -5.04 -3.50
CA LEU A 44 -3.22 -4.96 -2.12
C LEU A 44 -2.44 -6.22 -1.78
N THR A 45 -1.18 -6.07 -1.40
CA THR A 45 -0.31 -7.16 -0.96
C THR A 45 0.33 -6.78 0.38
N CYS A 46 -0.06 -7.50 1.43
CA CYS A 46 0.57 -7.34 2.73
C CYS A 46 1.86 -8.16 2.78
N VAL A 47 2.95 -7.53 3.20
CA VAL A 47 4.29 -8.15 3.26
C VAL A 47 4.81 -8.33 4.69
N GLU A 48 4.20 -7.63 5.67
CA GLU A 48 4.65 -7.68 7.06
C GLU A 48 3.48 -7.47 8.03
N ASN A 49 3.42 -8.30 9.09
CA ASN A 49 2.40 -8.24 10.17
C ASN A 49 0.96 -8.24 9.65
N CYS A 50 0.63 -9.18 8.81
CA CYS A 50 -0.59 -9.22 8.01
C CYS A 50 -1.86 -9.64 8.78
N ALA A 51 -1.96 -9.29 10.06
CA ALA A 51 -3.19 -9.43 10.83
C ALA A 51 -4.14 -8.26 10.50
N ASN A 52 -5.45 -8.53 10.43
CA ASN A 52 -6.49 -7.50 10.23
C ASN A 52 -6.35 -6.68 8.94
N LEU A 53 -6.23 -7.34 7.82
CA LEU A 53 -6.06 -6.71 6.50
C LEU A 53 -7.16 -5.68 6.20
N PRO A 54 -6.82 -4.47 5.71
CA PRO A 54 -7.78 -3.48 5.28
C PRO A 54 -8.48 -3.93 3.99
N GLN A 55 -9.76 -3.61 3.84
CA GLN A 55 -10.50 -3.88 2.60
C GLN A 55 -10.19 -2.87 1.50
N GLN A 56 -9.90 -1.64 1.88
CA GLN A 56 -9.55 -0.55 0.98
C GLN A 56 -8.49 0.34 1.61
N VAL A 57 -7.56 0.79 0.78
CA VAL A 57 -6.52 1.75 1.14
C VAL A 57 -6.52 2.89 0.14
N ASN A 58 -6.57 4.12 0.63
CA ASN A 58 -6.44 5.33 -0.18
C ASN A 58 -5.07 5.94 0.06
N CYS A 59 -4.30 6.14 -1.00
CA CYS A 59 -2.98 6.74 -0.97
C CYS A 59 -3.01 8.11 -1.66
N TYR A 60 -2.54 9.12 -0.97
CA TYR A 60 -2.48 10.50 -1.45
C TYR A 60 -1.05 10.86 -1.79
N ASN A 61 -0.88 11.45 -2.96
CA ASN A 61 0.39 12.00 -3.38
C ASN A 61 0.70 13.24 -2.52
N ILE A 62 1.76 13.19 -1.73
CA ILE A 62 2.22 14.31 -0.88
C ILE A 62 3.42 15.06 -1.47
N GLY A 63 3.64 14.88 -2.77
CA GLY A 63 4.73 15.50 -3.51
C GLY A 63 5.88 14.55 -3.78
N ASN A 64 6.87 15.07 -4.46
CA ASN A 64 8.11 14.39 -4.80
C ASN A 64 9.29 15.23 -4.35
N ALA A 65 10.23 14.64 -3.63
CA ALA A 65 11.47 15.27 -3.31
C ALA A 65 12.45 15.09 -4.50
N TYR A 66 12.98 16.21 -5.03
CA TYR A 66 14.05 16.22 -6.04
C TYR A 66 13.74 15.42 -7.33
N ASP A 67 12.60 15.67 -7.96
CA ASP A 67 12.19 15.03 -9.24
C ASP A 67 12.14 13.48 -9.24
N LYS A 68 12.12 12.87 -8.06
CA LYS A 68 11.97 11.43 -7.88
C LYS A 68 10.50 11.01 -7.97
N ASP A 69 10.27 9.73 -7.79
CA ASP A 69 8.93 9.16 -7.73
C ASP A 69 8.07 9.83 -6.64
N PRO A 70 6.75 9.90 -6.84
CA PRO A 70 5.84 10.49 -5.86
C PRO A 70 5.96 9.81 -4.50
N THR A 71 5.89 10.60 -3.44
CA THR A 71 5.76 10.10 -2.08
C THR A 71 4.28 9.93 -1.74
N TRP A 72 3.91 8.78 -1.23
CA TRP A 72 2.54 8.42 -0.94
C TRP A 72 2.27 8.37 0.56
N LYS A 73 1.18 8.96 0.99
CA LYS A 73 0.64 8.82 2.35
C LYS A 73 -0.67 8.05 2.29
N CYS A 74 -0.70 6.87 2.89
CA CYS A 74 -1.80 5.92 2.75
C CYS A 74 -2.60 5.79 4.04
N TYR A 75 -3.92 5.61 3.89
CA TYR A 75 -4.86 5.43 4.97
C TYR A 75 -5.80 4.27 4.65
N SER A 76 -6.07 3.43 5.64
CA SER A 76 -7.06 2.36 5.51
C SER A 76 -8.47 2.90 5.68
N HIS A 77 -9.42 2.33 4.97
CA HIS A 77 -10.84 2.58 5.19
C HIS A 77 -11.45 1.46 6.05
N GLY A 78 -12.18 1.85 7.10
CA GLY A 78 -12.96 0.94 7.95
C GLY A 78 -12.19 0.16 9.02
N LYS A 79 -10.85 0.23 9.07
CA LYS A 79 -10.01 -0.38 10.12
C LYS A 79 -8.92 0.57 10.56
N ASN A 80 -8.70 0.67 11.85
CA ASN A 80 -7.59 1.44 12.40
C ASN A 80 -6.30 0.62 12.31
N VAL A 81 -5.54 0.84 11.26
CA VAL A 81 -4.22 0.25 11.06
C VAL A 81 -3.18 1.35 10.85
N VAL A 82 -1.98 1.13 11.35
CA VAL A 82 -0.83 1.98 11.08
C VAL A 82 0.05 1.29 10.05
N PHE A 83 0.31 1.96 8.93
CA PHE A 83 1.21 1.46 7.91
C PHE A 83 2.66 1.71 8.32
N LEU A 84 3.46 0.65 8.37
CA LEU A 84 4.90 0.70 8.66
C LEU A 84 5.73 0.90 7.42
N LYS A 85 5.34 0.20 6.37
CA LYS A 85 6.00 0.22 5.07
C LYS A 85 4.91 0.37 4.02
N VAL A 86 5.13 1.27 3.09
CA VAL A 86 4.21 1.53 1.97
C VAL A 86 5.03 1.67 0.71
N GLN A 87 4.72 0.86 -0.29
CA GLN A 87 5.35 0.94 -1.60
C GLN A 87 4.30 0.80 -2.69
N VAL A 88 4.14 1.85 -3.49
CA VAL A 88 3.30 1.83 -4.69
C VAL A 88 4.17 1.35 -5.85
N ILE A 89 3.70 0.32 -6.55
CA ILE A 89 4.39 -0.30 -7.70
C ILE A 89 3.45 -0.23 -8.89
N CYS A 90 3.89 0.41 -9.97
CA CYS A 90 3.12 0.55 -11.20
C CYS A 90 3.91 0.01 -12.40
N GLU A 91 3.22 -0.46 -13.43
CA GLU A 91 3.85 -0.85 -14.68
C GLU A 91 4.17 0.40 -15.51
N SER A 92 5.45 0.59 -15.90
CA SER A 92 5.88 1.67 -16.80
C SER A 92 5.25 1.49 -18.19
N CYS A 93 4.79 2.58 -18.80
CA CYS A 93 3.96 2.53 -19.99
C CYS A 93 4.70 2.08 -21.24
N ARG A 94 5.86 2.67 -21.54
CA ARG A 94 6.61 2.43 -22.77
C ARG A 94 7.94 1.74 -22.52
N HIS A 95 8.74 2.28 -21.59
CA HIS A 95 10.07 1.80 -21.26
C HIS A 95 10.20 1.63 -19.75
N LYS A 96 11.15 0.78 -19.33
CA LYS A 96 11.37 0.42 -17.92
C LYS A 96 11.62 1.61 -16.97
N TYR A 97 12.06 2.73 -17.53
CA TYR A 97 12.40 3.96 -16.76
C TYR A 97 11.52 5.15 -17.13
N ASP A 98 10.36 4.89 -17.75
CA ASP A 98 9.40 5.94 -18.07
C ASP A 98 8.70 6.41 -16.80
N SER A 99 8.52 7.75 -16.66
CA SER A 99 7.71 8.33 -15.59
C SER A 99 6.21 8.09 -15.78
N ASP A 100 5.80 7.80 -17.02
CA ASP A 100 4.44 7.46 -17.35
C ASP A 100 4.19 5.98 -17.04
N VAL A 101 3.08 5.71 -16.37
CA VAL A 101 2.64 4.38 -16.00
C VAL A 101 1.34 4.02 -16.71
N LEU A 102 1.12 2.73 -16.89
CA LEU A 102 -0.14 2.21 -17.41
C LEU A 102 -1.25 2.48 -16.40
N ASP A 103 -2.32 3.14 -16.84
CA ASP A 103 -3.47 3.43 -15.98
C ASP A 103 -4.08 2.14 -15.43
N GLY A 104 -4.36 2.12 -14.12
CA GLY A 104 -4.87 0.95 -13.41
C GLY A 104 -3.84 -0.16 -13.15
N SER A 105 -2.56 0.02 -13.49
CA SER A 105 -1.51 -0.98 -13.25
C SER A 105 -0.89 -0.94 -11.85
N CYS A 106 -1.21 0.08 -11.06
CA CYS A 106 -0.60 0.26 -9.75
C CYS A 106 -1.12 -0.74 -8.71
N SER A 107 -0.20 -1.28 -7.92
CA SER A 107 -0.45 -2.09 -6.73
C SER A 107 0.21 -1.46 -5.51
N LEU A 108 -0.24 -1.84 -4.32
CA LEU A 108 0.30 -1.41 -3.04
C LEU A 108 0.83 -2.61 -2.28
N GLU A 109 2.14 -2.60 -2.01
CA GLU A 109 2.76 -3.46 -1.00
C GLU A 109 2.88 -2.72 0.31
N TYR A 110 2.49 -3.35 1.42
CA TYR A 110 2.46 -2.69 2.72
C TYR A 110 2.73 -3.65 3.88
N GLY A 111 3.31 -3.09 4.96
CA GLY A 111 3.34 -3.69 6.28
C GLY A 111 2.42 -2.91 7.22
N ILE A 112 1.79 -3.57 8.19
CA ILE A 112 0.87 -2.92 9.15
C ILE A 112 1.13 -3.33 10.59
N TYR A 113 0.77 -2.40 11.52
CA TYR A 113 0.44 -2.73 12.89
C TYR A 113 -1.03 -2.43 13.16
N SER A 114 -1.72 -3.34 13.85
CA SER A 114 -3.02 -3.03 14.41
C SER A 114 -2.85 -2.17 15.66
N ILE A 115 -3.62 -1.09 15.79
CA ILE A 115 -3.61 -0.24 17.00
C ILE A 115 -4.02 -1.04 18.23
N SER A 116 -4.84 -2.08 18.08
CA SER A 116 -5.18 -3.01 19.15
C SER A 116 -3.97 -3.75 19.71
N ASP A 117 -3.01 -4.10 18.87
CA ASP A 117 -1.79 -4.80 19.28
C ASP A 117 -0.86 -3.88 20.09
N ILE A 118 -0.79 -2.61 19.72
CA ILE A 118 -0.02 -1.58 20.45
C ILE A 118 -0.58 -1.38 21.87
N ASN A 119 -1.89 -1.29 22.02
CA ASN A 119 -2.54 -1.12 23.32
C ASN A 119 -2.36 -2.34 24.22
N HIS A 120 -2.39 -3.55 23.66
CA HIS A 120 -2.19 -4.77 24.43
C HIS A 120 -0.76 -4.90 24.97
N GLN A 121 0.23 -4.47 24.24
CA GLN A 121 1.62 -4.45 24.65
C GLN A 121 1.89 -3.39 25.73
N GLY A 122 1.27 -2.20 25.62
CA GLY A 122 1.33 -1.16 26.65
C GLY A 122 0.78 -1.61 28.01
N ASN A 123 -0.35 -2.30 28.02
CA ASN A 123 -0.97 -2.79 29.24
C ASN A 123 -0.12 -3.85 29.96
N LYS A 124 0.62 -4.71 29.24
CA LYS A 124 1.53 -5.70 29.84
C LYS A 124 2.71 -5.03 30.54
N VAL A 125 3.29 -3.98 29.95
CA VAL A 125 4.41 -3.24 30.54
C VAL A 125 3.97 -2.52 31.80
N VAL A 126 2.83 -1.86 31.79
CA VAL A 126 2.27 -1.18 32.96
C VAL A 126 1.99 -2.18 34.11
N SER A 127 1.41 -3.32 33.83
CA SER A 127 1.16 -4.39 34.83
C SER A 127 2.45 -4.91 35.45
N LEU A 128 3.51 -5.07 34.66
CA LEU A 128 4.81 -5.50 35.16
C LEU A 128 5.43 -4.46 36.12
N ILE A 129 5.33 -3.18 35.79
CA ILE A 129 5.83 -2.08 36.64
C ILE A 129 5.10 -2.09 37.99
N PHE A 130 3.78 -2.22 38.00
CA PHE A 130 3.01 -2.31 39.24
C PHE A 130 3.40 -3.53 40.09
N ALA A 131 3.62 -4.69 39.48
CA ALA A 131 4.04 -5.88 40.18
C ALA A 131 5.41 -5.69 40.86
N VAL A 132 6.38 -5.09 40.16
CA VAL A 132 7.73 -4.80 40.71
C VAL A 132 7.64 -3.80 41.86
N LEU A 133 6.86 -2.72 41.72
CA LEU A 133 6.66 -1.72 42.78
C LEU A 133 6.02 -2.36 44.02
N PHE A 134 5.06 -3.25 43.85
CA PHE A 134 4.38 -3.93 44.95
C PHE A 134 5.36 -4.85 45.73
N ILE A 135 6.21 -5.60 45.02
CA ILE A 135 7.27 -6.42 45.65
C ILE A 135 8.24 -5.53 46.46
N PHE A 136 8.67 -4.43 45.88
CA PHE A 136 9.56 -3.49 46.56
C PHE A 136 8.93 -2.92 47.84
N LEU A 137 7.65 -2.62 47.83
CA LEU A 137 6.91 -2.10 48.97
C LEU A 137 6.83 -3.14 50.11
N ILE A 138 6.61 -4.42 49.79
CA ILE A 138 6.63 -5.52 50.74
C ILE A 138 8.00 -5.69 51.39
N MET A 139 9.07 -5.61 50.58
CA MET A 139 10.44 -5.73 51.10
C MET A 139 10.87 -4.58 52.01
N MET A 140 10.21 -3.39 51.93
CA MET A 140 10.48 -2.25 52.80
C MET A 140 9.72 -2.35 54.13
N ILE A 141 8.69 -3.20 54.24
CA ILE A 141 7.86 -3.36 55.45
C ILE A 141 8.31 -4.54 56.33
N LEU A 142 9.03 -5.51 55.73
CA LEU A 142 9.63 -6.64 56.43
C LEU A 142 11.05 -6.28 56.92
#